data_1e34923694519b95907eff044ce67f31
#
_entry.id   1e34923694519b95907eff044ce67f31
#
_cell.length_a   1.000
_cell.length_b   1.000
_cell.length_c   1.000
_cell.angle_alpha   90.00
_cell.angle_beta   90.00
_cell.angle_gamma   90.00
#
_symmetry.space_group_name_H-M   'P 1'
#
loop_
_entity.id
_entity.type
_entity.pdbx_description
1 polymer ?
#
loop_
_entity_poly.entity_id
_entity_poly.type
_entity_poly.pdbx_seq_one_letter_code
_entity_poly.pdbx_strand_id
1 'polypeptide(L)'
;MHYIITALGCKVNQYEAQAIETLLHAHGFTAAADGEPVDLIVVNTCAVTAEGGRKSRQMIRKLREEHPQALCAVCGCWSQLSPEDAASIGTDVVHGSGSKQAFVDDILRAFREHAPVTCVDNPFQRFDFEPLPAGAAYGRTRAMLKIQDGCNNFCTYCVIPYTRGRIRSLPLEEMTRQAAHLAAEGYRELVLTGIEIASYGRDLPGKLTLADAVETVAAAAPQMRLRLGSIEPTVITEDFCRRAAATGQVCRHFHLSLQSGCDRTLARMNRKYNTAEFLACVERLRRYFPGCALTADMITGFPGETEADQAAAVAFLEQVGFAAVHVFPYSRRPGTKADAMPEQLSHAVKSARAHEAQRVADACKQRYLVQQVGQTLPVLFETEHDGSWVGHSDNYCLVRAAGDDLRGLVKNVKIFAVSGQMLVGDLV
;
A
#
# COMPACT_ATOMS: atom_id res chain seq x y z
N MET A 1 11.23 28.57 3.81
CA MET A 1 9.77 28.32 4.00
C MET A 1 9.59 26.95 4.60
N HIS A 2 8.71 26.84 5.59
CA HIS A 2 8.49 25.60 6.31
C HIS A 2 7.19 24.94 5.88
N TYR A 3 7.23 23.61 5.70
CA TYR A 3 6.06 22.85 5.29
C TYR A 3 5.69 21.75 6.27
N ILE A 4 4.40 21.41 6.26
CA ILE A 4 3.88 20.17 6.84
C ILE A 4 3.30 19.33 5.69
N ILE A 5 3.64 18.05 5.64
CA ILE A 5 3.06 17.11 4.67
C ILE A 5 2.41 15.94 5.38
N THR A 6 1.25 15.53 4.91
CA THR A 6 0.57 14.31 5.36
C THR A 6 0.01 13.52 4.19
N ALA A 7 0.17 12.19 4.27
CA ALA A 7 -0.39 11.27 3.28
C ALA A 7 -1.43 10.37 3.93
N LEU A 8 -2.60 10.30 3.33
CA LEU A 8 -3.68 9.43 3.75
C LEU A 8 -3.81 8.24 2.77
N GLY A 9 -4.18 7.08 3.29
CA GLY A 9 -4.50 5.90 2.48
C GLY A 9 -3.33 4.94 2.23
N CYS A 10 -3.02 4.66 0.97
CA CYS A 10 -2.17 3.54 0.56
C CYS A 10 -0.66 3.87 0.56
N LYS A 11 0.17 2.82 0.38
CA LYS A 11 1.63 2.94 0.26
C LYS A 11 2.06 3.83 -0.92
N VAL A 12 1.28 3.85 -2.02
CA VAL A 12 1.55 4.73 -3.16
C VAL A 12 1.44 6.20 -2.75
N ASN A 13 0.39 6.58 -2.00
CA ASN A 13 0.27 7.95 -1.48
C ASN A 13 1.42 8.32 -0.54
N GLN A 14 1.89 7.37 0.29
CA GLN A 14 3.05 7.59 1.16
C GLN A 14 4.33 7.79 0.35
N TYR A 15 4.56 6.98 -0.68
CA TYR A 15 5.69 7.13 -1.60
C TYR A 15 5.64 8.49 -2.33
N GLU A 16 4.47 8.86 -2.83
CA GLU A 16 4.27 10.14 -3.51
C GLU A 16 4.50 11.34 -2.59
N ALA A 17 4.11 11.24 -1.31
CA ALA A 17 4.39 12.30 -0.34
C ALA A 17 5.91 12.46 -0.12
N GLN A 18 6.66 11.37 -0.01
CA GLN A 18 8.13 11.42 0.09
C GLN A 18 8.77 12.07 -1.15
N ALA A 19 8.26 11.74 -2.34
CA ALA A 19 8.74 12.37 -3.56
C ALA A 19 8.43 13.88 -3.59
N ILE A 20 7.25 14.28 -3.12
CA ILE A 20 6.88 15.70 -2.98
C ILE A 20 7.83 16.40 -1.99
N GLU A 21 8.17 15.78 -0.86
CA GLU A 21 9.17 16.32 0.09
C GLU A 21 10.51 16.57 -0.60
N THR A 22 11.01 15.58 -1.35
CA THR A 22 12.27 15.71 -2.09
C THR A 22 12.21 16.87 -3.11
N LEU A 23 11.10 17.01 -3.83
CA LEU A 23 10.89 18.10 -4.78
C LEU A 23 10.82 19.46 -4.07
N LEU A 24 10.12 19.56 -2.94
CA LEU A 24 10.05 20.79 -2.13
C LEU A 24 11.42 21.19 -1.58
N HIS A 25 12.21 20.23 -1.09
CA HIS A 25 13.58 20.47 -0.64
C HIS A 25 14.47 21.08 -1.75
N ALA A 26 14.34 20.59 -2.98
CA ALA A 26 15.07 21.14 -4.13
C ALA A 26 14.71 22.62 -4.41
N HIS A 27 13.55 23.08 -3.93
CA HIS A 27 13.10 24.48 -4.01
C HIS A 27 13.31 25.27 -2.73
N GLY A 28 14.09 24.75 -1.77
CA GLY A 28 14.48 25.46 -0.54
C GLY A 28 13.41 25.44 0.57
N PHE A 29 12.41 24.55 0.49
CA PHE A 29 11.51 24.30 1.60
C PHE A 29 12.14 23.30 2.58
N THR A 30 11.81 23.46 3.86
CA THR A 30 12.21 22.55 4.95
C THR A 30 10.99 22.11 5.74
N ALA A 31 11.01 20.88 6.26
CA ALA A 31 9.93 20.44 7.15
C ALA A 31 9.91 21.31 8.42
N ALA A 32 8.72 21.72 8.84
CA ALA A 32 8.55 22.48 10.08
C ALA A 32 8.85 21.59 11.29
N ALA A 33 9.65 22.09 12.23
CA ALA A 33 9.81 21.49 13.54
C ALA A 33 8.63 21.88 14.45
N ASP A 34 8.49 21.19 15.59
CA ASP A 34 7.43 21.49 16.56
C ASP A 34 7.53 22.95 17.04
N GLY A 35 6.45 23.71 16.86
CA GLY A 35 6.36 25.11 17.25
C GLY A 35 6.90 26.12 16.22
N GLU A 36 7.44 25.69 15.11
CA GLU A 36 7.83 26.59 14.02
C GLU A 36 6.62 27.08 13.21
N PRO A 37 6.68 28.31 12.65
CA PRO A 37 5.66 28.78 11.73
C PRO A 37 5.61 27.91 10.48
N VAL A 38 4.41 27.65 9.97
CA VAL A 38 4.16 26.84 8.77
C VAL A 38 3.73 27.74 7.64
N ASP A 39 4.45 27.69 6.52
CA ASP A 39 4.15 28.45 5.30
C ASP A 39 3.31 27.64 4.31
N LEU A 40 3.45 26.29 4.33
CA LEU A 40 2.82 25.38 3.38
C LEU A 40 2.27 24.14 4.07
N ILE A 41 1.00 23.83 3.82
CA ILE A 41 0.35 22.58 4.18
C ILE A 41 0.18 21.74 2.91
N VAL A 42 0.64 20.49 2.90
CA VAL A 42 0.43 19.55 1.81
C VAL A 42 -0.34 18.33 2.31
N VAL A 43 -1.47 18.01 1.64
CA VAL A 43 -2.26 16.83 1.97
C VAL A 43 -2.42 15.93 0.73
N ASN A 44 -1.78 14.76 0.74
CA ASN A 44 -2.01 13.73 -0.28
C ASN A 44 -3.22 12.88 0.11
N THR A 45 -4.33 13.06 -0.61
CA THR A 45 -5.68 12.64 -0.25
C THR A 45 -6.02 11.22 -0.73
N CYS A 46 -6.90 10.54 0.00
CA CYS A 46 -7.34 9.17 -0.30
C CYS A 46 -8.82 9.12 -0.70
N ALA A 47 -9.15 8.26 -1.70
CA ALA A 47 -10.50 7.99 -2.17
C ALA A 47 -10.91 6.50 -2.10
N VAL A 48 -10.07 5.61 -1.59
CA VAL A 48 -10.32 4.16 -1.63
C VAL A 48 -11.61 3.80 -0.90
N THR A 49 -11.89 4.41 0.25
CA THR A 49 -13.13 4.24 1.00
C THR A 49 -13.81 5.59 1.24
N ALA A 50 -15.12 5.59 1.56
CA ALA A 50 -15.83 6.80 1.99
C ALA A 50 -15.17 7.42 3.23
N GLU A 51 -14.70 6.57 4.15
CA GLU A 51 -13.96 6.98 5.34
C GLU A 51 -12.61 7.65 4.99
N GLY A 52 -11.89 7.15 3.98
CA GLY A 52 -10.68 7.77 3.49
C GLY A 52 -10.91 9.20 2.99
N GLY A 53 -11.98 9.42 2.22
CA GLY A 53 -12.38 10.77 1.79
C GLY A 53 -12.81 11.66 2.98
N ARG A 54 -13.55 11.11 3.96
CA ARG A 54 -13.93 11.84 5.19
C ARG A 54 -12.70 12.28 5.99
N LYS A 55 -11.76 11.36 6.21
CA LYS A 55 -10.49 11.64 6.92
C LYS A 55 -9.65 12.70 6.17
N SER A 56 -9.62 12.66 4.84
CA SER A 56 -8.94 13.68 4.04
C SER A 56 -9.50 15.07 4.32
N ARG A 57 -10.82 15.24 4.26
CA ARG A 57 -11.47 16.53 4.58
C ARG A 57 -11.23 16.99 6.01
N GLN A 58 -11.30 16.07 6.97
CA GLN A 58 -11.04 16.38 8.38
C GLN A 58 -9.60 16.86 8.60
N MET A 59 -8.63 16.19 7.99
CA MET A 59 -7.22 16.55 8.09
C MET A 59 -6.97 17.95 7.51
N ILE A 60 -7.52 18.25 6.33
CA ILE A 60 -7.38 19.54 5.68
C ILE A 60 -7.94 20.65 6.60
N ARG A 61 -9.16 20.48 7.13
CA ARG A 61 -9.78 21.48 8.03
C ARG A 61 -8.96 21.68 9.29
N LYS A 62 -8.52 20.58 9.93
CA LYS A 62 -7.70 20.65 11.14
C LYS A 62 -6.41 21.44 10.90
N LEU A 63 -5.65 21.11 9.85
CA LEU A 63 -4.39 21.80 9.57
C LEU A 63 -4.60 23.28 9.17
N ARG A 64 -5.70 23.59 8.49
CA ARG A 64 -6.07 25.00 8.20
C ARG A 64 -6.42 25.79 9.45
N GLU A 65 -7.10 25.18 10.42
CA GLU A 65 -7.41 25.82 11.71
C GLU A 65 -6.14 26.05 12.54
N GLU A 66 -5.21 25.09 12.52
CA GLU A 66 -3.92 25.18 13.23
C GLU A 66 -2.95 26.20 12.58
N HIS A 67 -3.01 26.35 11.25
CA HIS A 67 -2.10 27.20 10.47
C HIS A 67 -2.87 28.08 9.46
N PRO A 68 -3.65 29.07 9.93
CA PRO A 68 -4.58 29.83 9.10
C PRO A 68 -3.92 30.70 8.02
N GLN A 69 -2.63 31.01 8.16
CA GLN A 69 -1.86 31.83 7.21
C GLN A 69 -1.08 30.98 6.19
N ALA A 70 -0.98 29.65 6.41
CA ALA A 70 -0.25 28.77 5.51
C ALA A 70 -1.01 28.55 4.20
N LEU A 71 -0.30 28.48 3.08
CA LEU A 71 -0.86 28.02 1.81
C LEU A 71 -1.24 26.54 1.95
N CYS A 72 -2.48 26.18 1.60
CA CYS A 72 -2.97 24.80 1.70
C CYS A 72 -3.07 24.16 0.32
N ALA A 73 -2.22 23.17 0.05
CA ALA A 73 -2.16 22.44 -1.20
C ALA A 73 -2.61 20.99 -1.03
N VAL A 74 -3.50 20.52 -1.89
CA VAL A 74 -4.01 19.15 -1.87
C VAL A 74 -3.80 18.45 -3.19
N CYS A 75 -3.42 17.17 -3.15
CA CYS A 75 -3.35 16.29 -4.30
C CYS A 75 -3.90 14.90 -3.96
N GLY A 76 -3.91 13.99 -4.92
CA GLY A 76 -4.24 12.58 -4.70
C GLY A 76 -5.60 12.15 -5.23
N CYS A 77 -6.08 10.97 -4.75
CA CYS A 77 -7.23 10.33 -5.35
C CYS A 77 -8.57 11.02 -5.02
N TRP A 78 -8.72 11.60 -3.83
CA TRP A 78 -9.98 12.28 -3.49
C TRP A 78 -10.09 13.62 -4.22
N SER A 79 -9.04 14.43 -4.25
CA SER A 79 -9.04 15.69 -5.01
C SER A 79 -9.20 15.46 -6.54
N GLN A 80 -8.75 14.32 -7.06
CA GLN A 80 -9.01 13.91 -8.44
C GLN A 80 -10.49 13.67 -8.73
N LEU A 81 -11.23 13.06 -7.78
CA LEU A 81 -12.66 12.73 -7.96
C LEU A 81 -13.59 13.90 -7.64
N SER A 82 -13.20 14.77 -6.75
CA SER A 82 -14.03 15.83 -6.20
C SER A 82 -13.24 17.13 -6.06
N PRO A 83 -12.73 17.70 -7.18
CA PRO A 83 -11.91 18.90 -7.11
C PRO A 83 -12.68 20.13 -6.60
N GLU A 84 -13.96 20.23 -6.95
CA GLU A 84 -14.83 21.32 -6.47
C GLU A 84 -15.04 21.25 -4.95
N ASP A 85 -15.29 20.05 -4.40
CA ASP A 85 -15.37 19.84 -2.95
C ASP A 85 -14.02 20.19 -2.29
N ALA A 86 -12.91 19.84 -2.90
CA ALA A 86 -11.58 20.18 -2.39
C ALA A 86 -11.38 21.69 -2.35
N ALA A 87 -11.70 22.41 -3.40
CA ALA A 87 -11.61 23.87 -3.45
C ALA A 87 -12.53 24.56 -2.42
N SER A 88 -13.74 24.00 -2.20
CA SER A 88 -14.76 24.60 -1.31
C SER A 88 -14.39 24.60 0.18
N ILE A 89 -13.41 23.81 0.60
CA ILE A 89 -12.98 23.68 2.00
C ILE A 89 -11.77 24.55 2.36
N GLY A 90 -11.46 25.56 1.53
CA GLY A 90 -10.41 26.55 1.79
C GLY A 90 -9.01 26.06 1.39
N THR A 91 -8.88 25.28 0.35
CA THR A 91 -7.59 24.92 -0.24
C THR A 91 -7.17 25.94 -1.29
N ASP A 92 -5.90 26.30 -1.31
CA ASP A 92 -5.33 27.29 -2.23
C ASP A 92 -4.83 26.61 -3.53
N VAL A 93 -4.34 25.35 -3.42
CA VAL A 93 -3.95 24.56 -4.57
C VAL A 93 -4.69 23.23 -4.57
N VAL A 94 -5.44 22.96 -5.62
CA VAL A 94 -6.12 21.68 -5.86
C VAL A 94 -5.51 21.01 -7.08
N HIS A 95 -4.80 19.92 -6.85
CA HIS A 95 -4.22 19.07 -7.89
C HIS A 95 -4.81 17.66 -7.81
N GLY A 96 -4.89 16.99 -8.96
CA GLY A 96 -5.36 15.60 -9.00
C GLY A 96 -4.31 14.59 -8.51
N SER A 97 -4.49 13.36 -8.92
CA SER A 97 -3.52 12.27 -8.67
C SER A 97 -2.40 12.22 -9.73
N GLY A 98 -2.34 13.18 -10.63
CA GLY A 98 -1.37 13.30 -11.72
C GLY A 98 0.05 13.61 -11.26
N SER A 99 0.81 14.26 -12.15
CA SER A 99 2.23 14.56 -11.93
C SER A 99 2.51 15.28 -10.60
N LYS A 100 3.47 14.78 -9.84
CA LYS A 100 3.90 15.40 -8.58
C LYS A 100 4.85 16.55 -8.83
N GLN A 101 5.60 16.54 -9.94
CA GLN A 101 6.37 17.70 -10.38
C GLN A 101 5.43 18.86 -10.68
N ALA A 102 4.41 18.64 -11.52
CA ALA A 102 3.43 19.68 -11.84
C ALA A 102 2.67 20.21 -10.60
N PHE A 103 2.41 19.34 -9.62
CA PHE A 103 1.81 19.76 -8.35
C PHE A 103 2.72 20.72 -7.57
N VAL A 104 4.02 20.45 -7.51
CA VAL A 104 4.98 21.37 -6.86
C VAL A 104 5.10 22.67 -7.64
N ASP A 105 5.10 22.62 -8.99
CA ASP A 105 5.10 23.82 -9.83
C ASP A 105 3.83 24.69 -9.58
N ASP A 106 2.67 24.05 -9.41
CA ASP A 106 1.42 24.75 -9.06
C ASP A 106 1.48 25.39 -7.67
N ILE A 107 2.12 24.75 -6.69
CA ILE A 107 2.39 25.34 -5.37
C ILE A 107 3.25 26.60 -5.50
N LEU A 108 4.37 26.50 -6.23
CA LEU A 108 5.26 27.63 -6.47
C LEU A 108 4.57 28.79 -7.21
N ARG A 109 3.67 28.45 -8.14
CA ARG A 109 2.84 29.44 -8.85
C ARG A 109 1.90 30.16 -7.87
N ALA A 110 1.18 29.42 -7.02
CA ALA A 110 0.26 29.99 -6.05
C ALA A 110 0.97 30.94 -5.07
N PHE A 111 2.19 30.62 -4.62
CA PHE A 111 3.01 31.54 -3.81
C PHE A 111 3.38 32.83 -4.55
N ARG A 112 3.72 32.76 -5.84
CA ARG A 112 4.10 33.95 -6.63
C ARG A 112 2.92 34.85 -6.98
N GLU A 113 1.81 34.24 -7.36
CA GLU A 113 0.64 34.94 -7.89
C GLU A 113 -0.36 35.34 -6.80
N HIS A 114 -0.23 34.80 -5.57
CA HIS A 114 -1.18 34.95 -4.46
C HIS A 114 -2.63 34.65 -4.88
N ALA A 115 -2.80 33.64 -5.73
CA ALA A 115 -4.07 33.26 -6.32
C ALA A 115 -4.27 31.73 -6.24
N PRO A 116 -5.51 31.27 -6.05
CA PRO A 116 -5.79 29.84 -6.02
C PRO A 116 -5.54 29.18 -7.37
N VAL A 117 -5.04 27.93 -7.33
CA VAL A 117 -4.74 27.11 -8.51
C VAL A 117 -5.52 25.83 -8.46
N THR A 118 -6.30 25.51 -9.47
CA THR A 118 -6.95 24.21 -9.62
C THR A 118 -6.49 23.58 -10.95
N CYS A 119 -5.79 22.45 -10.84
CA CYS A 119 -5.24 21.72 -11.98
C CYS A 119 -5.53 20.22 -11.83
N VAL A 120 -6.59 19.75 -12.47
CA VAL A 120 -7.00 18.34 -12.44
C VAL A 120 -7.16 17.84 -13.87
N ASP A 121 -6.26 16.94 -14.24
CA ASP A 121 -6.21 16.37 -15.58
C ASP A 121 -7.16 15.16 -15.73
N ASN A 122 -7.34 14.70 -16.97
CA ASN A 122 -8.05 13.45 -17.25
C ASN A 122 -7.10 12.26 -17.07
N PRO A 123 -7.31 11.38 -16.06
CA PRO A 123 -6.40 10.28 -15.79
C PRO A 123 -6.31 9.25 -16.94
N PHE A 124 -7.32 9.17 -17.82
CA PHE A 124 -7.30 8.28 -18.98
C PHE A 124 -6.41 8.77 -20.13
N GLN A 125 -5.94 10.01 -20.06
CA GLN A 125 -4.99 10.60 -21.01
C GLN A 125 -3.52 10.51 -20.55
N ARG A 126 -3.26 9.86 -19.43
CA ARG A 126 -1.90 9.59 -18.94
C ARG A 126 -1.39 8.28 -19.54
N PHE A 127 -0.32 8.34 -20.29
CA PHE A 127 0.27 7.18 -20.96
C PHE A 127 1.65 6.83 -20.41
N ASP A 128 2.39 7.81 -19.92
CA ASP A 128 3.74 7.62 -19.42
C ASP A 128 3.76 7.43 -17.90
N PHE A 129 4.67 6.59 -17.42
CA PHE A 129 4.98 6.50 -16.00
C PHE A 129 5.80 7.72 -15.58
N GLU A 130 5.41 8.40 -14.51
CA GLU A 130 6.21 9.46 -13.91
C GLU A 130 7.24 8.85 -12.96
N PRO A 131 8.53 8.82 -13.31
CA PRO A 131 9.58 8.41 -12.39
C PRO A 131 9.76 9.51 -11.34
N LEU A 132 9.35 9.23 -10.13
CA LEU A 132 9.56 10.13 -9.00
C LEU A 132 10.90 9.82 -8.32
N PRO A 133 11.55 10.81 -7.69
CA PRO A 133 12.75 10.54 -6.94
C PRO A 133 12.47 9.50 -5.86
N ALA A 134 13.21 8.40 -5.90
CA ALA A 134 13.23 7.45 -4.80
C ALA A 134 13.93 8.17 -3.64
N GLY A 135 13.14 8.65 -2.70
CA GLY A 135 13.66 9.44 -1.58
C GLY A 135 13.79 8.62 -0.33
N ALA A 136 14.83 8.90 0.42
CA ALA A 136 14.93 8.50 1.81
C ALA A 136 13.80 9.19 2.58
N ALA A 137 12.78 8.43 3.00
CA ALA A 137 11.92 8.92 4.04
C ALA A 137 12.77 9.08 5.30
N TYR A 138 13.06 10.31 5.69
CA TYR A 138 13.77 10.59 6.92
C TYR A 138 13.19 9.76 8.07
N GLY A 139 14.04 8.93 8.69
CA GLY A 139 13.66 8.11 9.82
C GLY A 139 12.99 6.76 9.50
N ARG A 140 12.84 6.34 8.26
CA ARG A 140 12.35 4.99 7.93
C ARG A 140 13.51 4.01 7.70
N THR A 141 13.30 2.76 8.06
CA THR A 141 14.27 1.67 7.91
C THR A 141 14.06 0.86 6.63
N ARG A 142 12.89 1.03 5.98
CA ARG A 142 12.52 0.38 4.72
C ARG A 142 12.33 1.44 3.63
N ALA A 143 12.95 1.21 2.47
CA ALA A 143 12.69 2.02 1.29
C ALA A 143 11.46 1.51 0.52
N MET A 144 10.82 2.39 -0.22
CA MET A 144 9.75 2.05 -1.16
C MET A 144 10.16 2.41 -2.58
N LEU A 145 9.81 1.55 -3.54
CA LEU A 145 9.96 1.81 -4.97
C LEU A 145 8.62 1.59 -5.65
N LYS A 146 8.05 2.65 -6.19
CA LYS A 146 6.84 2.57 -7.00
C LYS A 146 7.21 2.10 -8.39
N ILE A 147 6.82 0.87 -8.74
CA ILE A 147 7.14 0.25 -10.02
C ILE A 147 5.98 0.31 -11.01
N GLN A 148 4.77 0.65 -10.54
CA GLN A 148 3.57 0.61 -11.37
C GLN A 148 2.54 1.63 -10.88
N ASP A 149 1.74 2.22 -11.78
CA ASP A 149 0.60 3.09 -11.50
C ASP A 149 -0.58 2.79 -12.43
N GLY A 150 -1.78 3.22 -12.02
CA GLY A 150 -3.00 2.96 -12.76
C GLY A 150 -3.48 1.51 -12.69
N CYS A 151 -4.72 1.24 -13.14
CA CYS A 151 -5.31 -0.10 -13.11
C CYS A 151 -6.40 -0.26 -14.17
N ASN A 152 -6.38 -1.37 -14.91
CA ASN A 152 -7.36 -1.69 -15.94
C ASN A 152 -8.36 -2.78 -15.51
N ASN A 153 -8.40 -3.18 -14.25
CA ASN A 153 -9.26 -4.28 -13.78
C ASN A 153 -10.75 -3.90 -13.68
N PHE A 154 -11.06 -2.63 -13.43
CA PHE A 154 -12.44 -2.13 -13.30
C PHE A 154 -13.31 -3.00 -12.38
N CYS A 155 -12.77 -3.40 -11.22
CA CYS A 155 -13.56 -4.07 -10.20
C CYS A 155 -14.77 -3.23 -9.85
N THR A 156 -15.93 -3.83 -9.69
CA THR A 156 -17.22 -3.12 -9.63
C THR A 156 -17.35 -2.13 -8.47
N TYR A 157 -16.57 -2.31 -7.41
CA TYR A 157 -16.53 -1.45 -6.21
C TYR A 157 -15.45 -0.37 -6.25
N CYS A 158 -14.56 -0.40 -7.25
CA CYS A 158 -13.29 0.33 -7.20
C CYS A 158 -13.32 1.63 -8.02
N VAL A 159 -12.88 2.73 -7.40
CA VAL A 159 -12.75 4.04 -8.07
C VAL A 159 -11.36 4.29 -8.66
N ILE A 160 -10.40 3.42 -8.41
CA ILE A 160 -9.00 3.62 -8.79
C ILE A 160 -8.78 3.84 -10.28
N PRO A 161 -9.41 3.08 -11.21
CA PRO A 161 -9.28 3.37 -12.64
C PRO A 161 -9.67 4.81 -13.01
N TYR A 162 -10.66 5.36 -12.30
CA TYR A 162 -11.18 6.72 -12.54
C TYR A 162 -10.32 7.82 -11.88
N THR A 163 -9.42 7.44 -10.96
CA THR A 163 -8.49 8.39 -10.33
C THR A 163 -7.09 8.29 -10.91
N ARG A 164 -6.60 7.08 -11.16
CA ARG A 164 -5.21 6.82 -11.56
C ARG A 164 -5.05 6.55 -13.06
N GLY A 165 -6.14 6.23 -13.76
CA GLY A 165 -6.13 5.94 -15.17
C GLY A 165 -5.55 4.57 -15.53
N ARG A 166 -4.99 4.48 -16.73
CA ARG A 166 -4.47 3.24 -17.32
C ARG A 166 -3.21 2.75 -16.63
N ILE A 167 -2.89 1.47 -16.84
CA ILE A 167 -1.63 0.85 -16.42
C ILE A 167 -0.45 1.63 -17.02
N ARG A 168 0.52 1.94 -16.17
CA ARG A 168 1.82 2.51 -16.52
C ARG A 168 2.88 1.87 -15.62
N SER A 169 3.96 1.43 -16.22
CA SER A 169 5.05 0.72 -15.54
C SER A 169 6.36 1.49 -15.60
N LEU A 170 7.13 1.46 -14.54
CA LEU A 170 8.47 2.03 -14.47
C LEU A 170 9.40 1.23 -15.40
N PRO A 171 10.12 1.84 -16.34
CA PRO A 171 11.09 1.14 -17.18
C PRO A 171 12.18 0.44 -16.37
N LEU A 172 12.66 -0.73 -16.82
CA LEU A 172 13.65 -1.53 -16.11
C LEU A 172 14.97 -0.78 -15.86
N GLU A 173 15.41 0.05 -16.81
CA GLU A 173 16.63 0.85 -16.65
C GLU A 173 16.51 1.83 -15.47
N GLU A 174 15.40 2.55 -15.42
CA GLU A 174 15.13 3.48 -14.33
C GLU A 174 14.94 2.75 -12.98
N MET A 175 14.30 1.58 -13.02
CA MET A 175 14.15 0.71 -11.85
C MET A 175 15.52 0.27 -11.31
N THR A 176 16.44 -0.13 -12.18
CA THR A 176 17.82 -0.47 -11.83
C THR A 176 18.52 0.69 -11.15
N ARG A 177 18.42 1.90 -11.74
CA ARG A 177 19.05 3.11 -11.21
C ARG A 177 18.54 3.46 -9.81
N GLN A 178 17.21 3.44 -9.62
CA GLN A 178 16.60 3.77 -8.33
C GLN A 178 16.88 2.71 -7.27
N ALA A 179 16.85 1.42 -7.61
CA ALA A 179 17.17 0.34 -6.68
C ALA A 179 18.63 0.41 -6.21
N ALA A 180 19.57 0.64 -7.14
CA ALA A 180 20.99 0.79 -6.80
C ALA A 180 21.24 2.02 -5.91
N HIS A 181 20.57 3.14 -6.16
CA HIS A 181 20.64 4.34 -5.34
C HIS A 181 20.19 4.06 -3.90
N LEU A 182 19.00 3.45 -3.71
CA LEU A 182 18.48 3.10 -2.38
C LEU A 182 19.38 2.10 -1.64
N ALA A 183 19.99 1.17 -2.36
CA ALA A 183 20.98 0.24 -1.79
C ALA A 183 22.24 0.98 -1.30
N ALA A 184 22.72 1.97 -2.05
CA ALA A 184 23.86 2.79 -1.68
C ALA A 184 23.58 3.68 -0.46
N GLU A 185 22.33 4.11 -0.26
CA GLU A 185 21.89 4.82 0.96
C GLU A 185 21.85 3.92 2.21
N GLY A 186 22.11 2.62 2.08
CA GLY A 186 22.21 1.69 3.21
C GLY A 186 20.94 0.99 3.63
N TYR A 187 19.84 1.16 2.90
CA TYR A 187 18.61 0.42 3.19
C TYR A 187 18.80 -1.10 3.08
N ARG A 188 18.12 -1.86 3.92
CA ARG A 188 18.18 -3.33 3.98
C ARG A 188 16.90 -4.01 3.46
N GLU A 189 15.83 -3.27 3.33
CA GLU A 189 14.58 -3.78 2.74
C GLU A 189 14.04 -2.78 1.73
N LEU A 190 13.67 -3.29 0.54
CA LEU A 190 12.99 -2.54 -0.51
C LEU A 190 11.59 -3.10 -0.73
N VAL A 191 10.59 -2.24 -0.59
CA VAL A 191 9.18 -2.59 -0.85
C VAL A 191 8.81 -2.18 -2.26
N LEU A 192 8.62 -3.15 -3.15
CA LEU A 192 8.08 -2.90 -4.49
C LEU A 192 6.58 -2.61 -4.37
N THR A 193 6.18 -1.39 -4.72
CA THR A 193 4.80 -0.94 -4.57
C THR A 193 4.22 -0.41 -5.87
N GLY A 194 2.90 -0.32 -5.92
CA GLY A 194 2.15 0.21 -7.05
C GLY A 194 0.66 0.14 -6.76
N ILE A 195 -0.14 0.56 -7.71
CA ILE A 195 -1.60 0.44 -7.64
C ILE A 195 -2.02 -1.02 -7.86
N GLU A 196 -1.41 -1.69 -8.84
CA GLU A 196 -1.63 -3.10 -9.18
C GLU A 196 -0.34 -3.69 -9.78
N ILE A 197 0.61 -4.05 -8.93
CA ILE A 197 1.93 -4.50 -9.39
C ILE A 197 1.88 -5.80 -10.23
N ALA A 198 0.81 -6.58 -10.11
CA ALA A 198 0.57 -7.74 -10.95
C ALA A 198 0.36 -7.38 -12.44
N SER A 199 0.07 -6.12 -12.72
CA SER A 199 -0.07 -5.60 -14.09
C SER A 199 1.24 -5.04 -14.65
N TYR A 200 2.34 -5.08 -13.89
CA TYR A 200 3.63 -4.54 -14.32
C TYR A 200 4.06 -5.11 -15.67
N GLY A 201 4.56 -4.24 -16.52
CA GLY A 201 5.14 -4.57 -17.82
C GLY A 201 4.16 -4.77 -18.96
N ARG A 202 2.83 -4.81 -18.69
CA ARG A 202 1.81 -5.02 -19.73
C ARG A 202 1.73 -3.87 -20.75
N ASP A 203 2.18 -2.69 -20.37
CA ASP A 203 2.25 -1.48 -21.19
C ASP A 203 3.65 -1.25 -21.80
N LEU A 204 4.66 -2.00 -21.35
CA LEU A 204 6.03 -1.87 -21.84
C LEU A 204 6.29 -2.80 -23.03
N PRO A 205 7.21 -2.44 -23.94
CA PRO A 205 7.69 -3.34 -24.97
C PRO A 205 8.29 -4.63 -24.40
N GLY A 206 8.21 -5.74 -25.14
CA GLY A 206 8.90 -7.00 -24.77
C GLY A 206 8.13 -7.94 -23.86
N LYS A 207 6.84 -7.69 -23.57
CA LYS A 207 5.99 -8.55 -22.71
C LYS A 207 6.59 -8.79 -21.33
N LEU A 208 7.11 -7.74 -20.70
CA LEU A 208 7.67 -7.80 -19.36
C LEU A 208 6.60 -8.16 -18.32
N THR A 209 7.04 -8.75 -17.22
CA THR A 209 6.20 -9.24 -16.13
C THR A 209 6.72 -8.78 -14.77
N LEU A 210 5.97 -9.01 -13.71
CA LEU A 210 6.44 -8.76 -12.35
C LEU A 210 7.71 -9.57 -12.00
N ALA A 211 7.91 -10.75 -12.59
CA ALA A 211 9.13 -11.52 -12.38
C ALA A 211 10.37 -10.80 -12.92
N ASP A 212 10.25 -10.15 -14.08
CA ASP A 212 11.35 -9.35 -14.66
C ASP A 212 11.70 -8.15 -13.76
N ALA A 213 10.69 -7.49 -13.18
CA ALA A 213 10.91 -6.42 -12.22
C ALA A 213 11.63 -6.92 -10.95
N VAL A 214 11.21 -8.06 -10.40
CA VAL A 214 11.82 -8.65 -9.20
C VAL A 214 13.28 -9.02 -9.46
N GLU A 215 13.60 -9.69 -10.57
CA GLU A 215 14.97 -10.05 -10.95
C GLU A 215 15.84 -8.81 -11.18
N THR A 216 15.30 -7.80 -11.86
CA THR A 216 16.02 -6.53 -12.10
C THR A 216 16.42 -5.85 -10.79
N VAL A 217 15.49 -5.72 -9.86
CA VAL A 217 15.74 -5.09 -8.56
C VAL A 217 16.70 -5.96 -7.72
N ALA A 218 16.53 -7.28 -7.74
CA ALA A 218 17.40 -8.20 -7.03
C ALA A 218 18.87 -8.08 -7.50
N ALA A 219 19.07 -7.97 -8.81
CA ALA A 219 20.40 -7.78 -9.38
C ALA A 219 21.01 -6.41 -9.04
N ALA A 220 20.19 -5.35 -9.04
CA ALA A 220 20.64 -3.98 -8.76
C ALA A 220 20.92 -3.71 -7.27
N ALA A 221 20.29 -4.47 -6.37
CA ALA A 221 20.39 -4.27 -4.92
C ALA A 221 20.61 -5.60 -4.17
N PRO A 222 21.75 -6.30 -4.39
CA PRO A 222 21.96 -7.67 -3.92
C PRO A 222 21.99 -7.83 -2.40
N GLN A 223 22.23 -6.74 -1.65
CA GLN A 223 22.25 -6.76 -0.18
C GLN A 223 20.89 -6.46 0.47
N MET A 224 19.87 -6.13 -0.32
CA MET A 224 18.53 -5.82 0.18
C MET A 224 17.61 -7.04 0.08
N ARG A 225 16.72 -7.21 1.06
CA ARG A 225 15.59 -8.10 0.91
C ARG A 225 14.43 -7.37 0.22
N LEU A 226 13.68 -8.08 -0.59
CA LEU A 226 12.61 -7.53 -1.41
C LEU A 226 11.26 -7.91 -0.84
N ARG A 227 10.42 -6.94 -0.55
CA ARG A 227 9.03 -7.16 -0.15
C ARG A 227 8.09 -6.69 -1.25
N LEU A 228 7.14 -7.55 -1.60
CA LEU A 228 6.15 -7.22 -2.61
C LEU A 228 4.95 -6.53 -1.98
N GLY A 229 4.39 -5.55 -2.67
CA GLY A 229 3.09 -4.94 -2.36
C GLY A 229 1.94 -5.92 -2.58
N SER A 230 0.72 -5.41 -2.70
CA SER A 230 -0.45 -6.25 -2.99
C SER A 230 -0.37 -6.87 -4.37
N ILE A 231 -0.64 -8.18 -4.44
CA ILE A 231 -0.54 -8.97 -5.67
C ILE A 231 -1.88 -9.62 -5.98
N GLU A 232 -2.32 -9.53 -7.22
CA GLU A 232 -3.47 -10.31 -7.68
C GLU A 232 -3.06 -11.78 -7.92
N PRO A 233 -3.88 -12.77 -7.49
CA PRO A 233 -3.53 -14.20 -7.59
C PRO A 233 -3.13 -14.68 -8.98
N THR A 234 -3.68 -14.05 -10.03
CA THR A 234 -3.49 -14.43 -11.43
C THR A 234 -2.03 -14.41 -11.91
N VAL A 235 -1.14 -13.65 -11.25
CA VAL A 235 0.29 -13.58 -11.64
C VAL A 235 1.18 -14.54 -10.86
N ILE A 236 0.64 -15.21 -9.84
CA ILE A 236 1.36 -16.20 -9.06
C ILE A 236 1.40 -17.53 -9.84
N THR A 237 2.12 -17.50 -10.95
CA THR A 237 2.36 -18.64 -11.82
C THR A 237 3.54 -19.47 -11.34
N GLU A 238 3.72 -20.64 -11.90
CA GLU A 238 4.90 -21.49 -11.63
C GLU A 238 6.20 -20.77 -11.99
N ASP A 239 6.22 -20.08 -13.14
CA ASP A 239 7.37 -19.29 -13.58
C ASP A 239 7.69 -18.14 -12.65
N PHE A 240 6.69 -17.37 -12.25
CA PHE A 240 6.88 -16.29 -11.27
C PHE A 240 7.49 -16.82 -9.96
N CYS A 241 6.90 -17.88 -9.38
CA CYS A 241 7.37 -18.43 -8.11
C CYS A 241 8.80 -18.95 -8.20
N ARG A 242 9.13 -19.69 -9.28
CA ARG A 242 10.46 -20.22 -9.54
C ARG A 242 11.50 -19.10 -9.66
N ARG A 243 11.21 -18.07 -10.46
CA ARG A 243 12.13 -16.93 -10.71
C ARG A 243 12.29 -16.09 -9.45
N ALA A 244 11.19 -15.74 -8.79
CA ALA A 244 11.23 -14.95 -7.56
C ALA A 244 12.00 -15.65 -6.43
N ALA A 245 11.77 -16.98 -6.25
CA ALA A 245 12.49 -17.78 -5.27
C ALA A 245 13.99 -17.90 -5.59
N ALA A 246 14.35 -18.00 -6.88
CA ALA A 246 15.73 -18.10 -7.32
C ALA A 246 16.57 -16.86 -6.97
N THR A 247 15.97 -15.70 -6.79
CA THR A 247 16.71 -14.49 -6.34
C THR A 247 17.25 -14.63 -4.92
N GLY A 248 16.65 -15.45 -4.07
CA GLY A 248 16.99 -15.59 -2.66
C GLY A 248 16.68 -14.35 -1.79
N GLN A 249 16.15 -13.27 -2.36
CA GLN A 249 15.93 -11.99 -1.70
C GLN A 249 14.46 -11.69 -1.37
N VAL A 250 13.51 -12.38 -2.04
CA VAL A 250 12.09 -12.13 -1.85
C VAL A 250 11.66 -12.57 -0.44
N CYS A 251 11.12 -11.63 0.32
CA CYS A 251 10.57 -11.87 1.65
C CYS A 251 9.45 -12.92 1.60
N ARG A 252 9.40 -13.82 2.58
CA ARG A 252 8.38 -14.86 2.70
C ARG A 252 7.03 -14.27 3.20
N HIS A 253 6.59 -13.21 2.53
CA HIS A 253 5.32 -12.55 2.81
C HIS A 253 4.64 -12.14 1.50
N PHE A 254 3.40 -12.57 1.31
CA PHE A 254 2.62 -12.23 0.14
C PHE A 254 1.25 -11.70 0.57
N HIS A 255 0.99 -10.44 0.22
CA HIS A 255 -0.32 -9.84 0.42
C HIS A 255 -1.15 -10.05 -0.84
N LEU A 256 -2.16 -10.91 -0.74
CA LEU A 256 -2.98 -11.33 -1.87
C LEU A 256 -4.32 -10.58 -1.88
N SER A 257 -4.71 -10.06 -3.04
CA SER A 257 -5.99 -9.37 -3.22
C SER A 257 -7.16 -10.37 -3.23
N LEU A 258 -7.55 -10.93 -2.07
CA LEU A 258 -8.62 -11.91 -1.95
C LEU A 258 -10.00 -11.33 -2.26
N GLN A 259 -10.35 -10.24 -1.61
CA GLN A 259 -11.61 -9.50 -1.65
C GLN A 259 -12.84 -10.28 -1.17
N SER A 260 -13.03 -11.56 -1.52
CA SER A 260 -14.05 -12.47 -0.99
C SER A 260 -13.61 -13.93 -1.14
N GLY A 261 -14.03 -14.78 -0.22
CA GLY A 261 -13.87 -16.25 -0.30
C GLY A 261 -15.08 -16.98 -0.91
N CYS A 262 -15.94 -16.26 -1.66
CA CYS A 262 -17.11 -16.83 -2.31
C CYS A 262 -17.13 -16.48 -3.81
N ASP A 263 -17.18 -17.51 -4.68
CA ASP A 263 -17.09 -17.34 -6.14
C ASP A 263 -18.22 -16.46 -6.70
N ARG A 264 -19.44 -16.58 -6.18
CA ARG A 264 -20.57 -15.74 -6.60
C ARG A 264 -20.29 -14.25 -6.30
N THR A 265 -19.73 -13.96 -5.14
CA THR A 265 -19.34 -12.58 -4.77
C THR A 265 -18.17 -12.10 -5.59
N LEU A 266 -17.13 -12.92 -5.82
CA LEU A 266 -15.99 -12.57 -6.68
C LEU A 266 -16.43 -12.24 -8.11
N ALA A 267 -17.33 -13.03 -8.70
CA ALA A 267 -17.90 -12.75 -10.01
C ALA A 267 -18.66 -11.40 -10.05
N ARG A 268 -19.47 -11.09 -9.04
CA ARG A 268 -20.17 -9.80 -8.90
C ARG A 268 -19.21 -8.62 -8.73
N MET A 269 -18.07 -8.85 -8.07
CA MET A 269 -16.96 -7.89 -7.92
C MET A 269 -16.16 -7.70 -9.21
N ASN A 270 -16.41 -8.48 -10.27
CA ASN A 270 -15.63 -8.52 -11.52
C ASN A 270 -14.18 -8.96 -11.28
N ARG A 271 -13.95 -9.90 -10.33
CA ARG A 271 -12.64 -10.50 -10.13
C ARG A 271 -12.33 -11.51 -11.24
N LYS A 272 -11.05 -11.68 -11.55
CA LYS A 272 -10.56 -12.50 -12.68
C LYS A 272 -10.05 -13.86 -12.22
N TYR A 273 -10.42 -14.27 -11.02
CA TYR A 273 -10.10 -15.54 -10.40
C TYR A 273 -11.27 -16.01 -9.54
N ASN A 274 -11.30 -17.29 -9.25
CA ASN A 274 -12.21 -17.96 -8.33
C ASN A 274 -11.44 -18.52 -7.12
N THR A 275 -12.15 -19.11 -6.16
CA THR A 275 -11.56 -19.66 -4.92
C THR A 275 -10.62 -20.84 -5.20
N ALA A 276 -10.91 -21.68 -6.19
CA ALA A 276 -10.03 -22.79 -6.56
C ALA A 276 -8.69 -22.31 -7.15
N GLU A 277 -8.74 -21.32 -8.02
CA GLU A 277 -7.53 -20.66 -8.57
C GLU A 277 -6.72 -19.96 -7.49
N PHE A 278 -7.40 -19.33 -6.51
CA PHE A 278 -6.74 -18.74 -5.36
C PHE A 278 -6.03 -19.81 -4.51
N LEU A 279 -6.67 -20.93 -4.22
CA LEU A 279 -6.02 -22.04 -3.48
C LEU A 279 -4.81 -22.60 -4.23
N ALA A 280 -4.91 -22.78 -5.55
CA ALA A 280 -3.76 -23.21 -6.35
C ALA A 280 -2.59 -22.21 -6.31
N CYS A 281 -2.89 -20.89 -6.22
CA CYS A 281 -1.90 -19.86 -5.98
C CYS A 281 -1.24 -20.01 -4.59
N VAL A 282 -2.02 -20.23 -3.55
CA VAL A 282 -1.54 -20.45 -2.17
C VAL A 282 -0.61 -21.68 -2.10
N GLU A 283 -0.99 -22.78 -2.72
CA GLU A 283 -0.19 -24.01 -2.76
C GLU A 283 1.16 -23.79 -3.45
N ARG A 284 1.18 -23.05 -4.58
CA ARG A 284 2.41 -22.67 -5.26
C ARG A 284 3.31 -21.85 -4.35
N LEU A 285 2.79 -20.80 -3.73
CA LEU A 285 3.58 -19.94 -2.82
C LEU A 285 4.17 -20.75 -1.67
N ARG A 286 3.40 -21.63 -1.04
CA ARG A 286 3.89 -22.48 0.06
C ARG A 286 4.97 -23.46 -0.37
N ARG A 287 4.92 -23.94 -1.62
CA ARG A 287 5.93 -24.84 -2.18
C ARG A 287 7.25 -24.13 -2.43
N TYR A 288 7.22 -22.92 -3.01
CA TYR A 288 8.44 -22.16 -3.33
C TYR A 288 8.97 -21.33 -2.17
N PHE A 289 8.10 -20.95 -1.24
CA PHE A 289 8.42 -20.14 -0.06
C PHE A 289 7.87 -20.81 1.21
N PRO A 290 8.50 -21.91 1.67
CA PRO A 290 8.03 -22.64 2.85
C PRO A 290 7.88 -21.74 4.07
N GLY A 291 6.75 -21.87 4.80
CA GLY A 291 6.44 -21.05 5.97
C GLY A 291 6.09 -19.59 5.67
N CYS A 292 5.81 -19.24 4.41
CA CYS A 292 5.45 -17.86 4.07
C CYS A 292 4.15 -17.42 4.77
N ALA A 293 4.12 -16.14 5.13
CA ALA A 293 2.90 -15.47 5.59
C ALA A 293 2.05 -15.07 4.38
N LEU A 294 0.81 -15.47 4.39
CA LEU A 294 -0.19 -15.00 3.45
C LEU A 294 -1.09 -14.00 4.18
N THR A 295 -1.20 -12.81 3.63
CA THR A 295 -2.10 -11.77 4.13
C THR A 295 -3.07 -11.35 3.04
N ALA A 296 -4.24 -10.83 3.41
CA ALA A 296 -5.25 -10.45 2.42
C ALA A 296 -6.14 -9.30 2.91
N ASP A 297 -6.84 -8.69 1.94
CA ASP A 297 -7.98 -7.84 2.20
C ASP A 297 -9.28 -8.59 1.88
N MET A 298 -10.32 -8.43 2.71
CA MET A 298 -11.64 -9.00 2.51
C MET A 298 -12.72 -7.93 2.67
N ILE A 299 -13.64 -7.87 1.72
CA ILE A 299 -14.83 -7.02 1.76
C ILE A 299 -16.05 -7.87 2.12
N THR A 300 -16.79 -7.51 3.16
CA THR A 300 -18.01 -8.17 3.60
C THR A 300 -19.23 -7.31 3.34
N GLY A 301 -20.38 -7.94 3.15
CA GLY A 301 -21.63 -7.22 2.93
C GLY A 301 -21.69 -6.54 1.57
N PHE A 302 -21.09 -7.16 0.55
CA PHE A 302 -21.19 -6.70 -0.84
C PHE A 302 -22.65 -6.77 -1.32
N PRO A 303 -23.13 -5.87 -2.24
CA PRO A 303 -24.51 -5.90 -2.73
C PRO A 303 -24.93 -7.29 -3.19
N GLY A 304 -26.06 -7.79 -2.68
CA GLY A 304 -26.60 -9.11 -2.96
C GLY A 304 -25.86 -10.30 -2.35
N GLU A 305 -24.89 -10.07 -1.44
CA GLU A 305 -24.27 -11.14 -0.66
C GLU A 305 -25.30 -11.76 0.29
N THR A 306 -25.50 -13.07 0.20
CA THR A 306 -26.39 -13.84 1.07
C THR A 306 -25.67 -14.31 2.34
N GLU A 307 -26.41 -14.91 3.28
CA GLU A 307 -25.79 -15.56 4.46
C GLU A 307 -24.94 -16.77 4.06
N ALA A 308 -25.37 -17.52 3.05
CA ALA A 308 -24.59 -18.64 2.51
C ALA A 308 -23.28 -18.17 1.86
N ASP A 309 -23.28 -17.04 1.14
CA ASP A 309 -22.07 -16.45 0.58
C ASP A 309 -21.11 -15.99 1.67
N GLN A 310 -21.61 -15.38 2.73
CA GLN A 310 -20.82 -14.97 3.89
C GLN A 310 -20.20 -16.19 4.59
N ALA A 311 -21.00 -17.23 4.85
CA ALA A 311 -20.51 -18.45 5.47
C ALA A 311 -19.42 -19.13 4.64
N ALA A 312 -19.60 -19.21 3.32
CA ALA A 312 -18.57 -19.72 2.40
C ALA A 312 -17.29 -18.89 2.45
N ALA A 313 -17.41 -17.56 2.46
CA ALA A 313 -16.26 -16.66 2.51
C ALA A 313 -15.50 -16.77 3.83
N VAL A 314 -16.19 -16.92 4.96
CA VAL A 314 -15.57 -17.13 6.27
C VAL A 314 -14.88 -18.50 6.36
N ALA A 315 -15.52 -19.57 5.86
CA ALA A 315 -14.90 -20.90 5.80
C ALA A 315 -13.63 -20.91 4.95
N PHE A 316 -13.60 -20.12 3.88
CA PHE A 316 -12.42 -19.98 3.02
C PHE A 316 -11.23 -19.35 3.75
N LEU A 317 -11.46 -18.39 4.66
CA LEU A 317 -10.39 -17.83 5.50
C LEU A 317 -9.70 -18.91 6.33
N GLU A 318 -10.48 -19.82 6.93
CA GLU A 318 -9.95 -20.93 7.70
C GLU A 318 -9.20 -21.94 6.84
N GLN A 319 -9.74 -22.26 5.67
CA GLN A 319 -9.13 -23.18 4.71
C GLN A 319 -7.75 -22.70 4.25
N VAL A 320 -7.63 -21.41 3.95
CA VAL A 320 -6.33 -20.82 3.54
C VAL A 320 -5.40 -20.71 4.75
N GLY A 321 -5.89 -20.37 5.95
CA GLY A 321 -5.07 -20.17 7.14
C GLY A 321 -4.14 -18.96 7.00
N PHE A 322 -4.72 -17.78 6.79
CA PHE A 322 -3.97 -16.54 6.63
C PHE A 322 -3.21 -16.13 7.89
N ALA A 323 -2.04 -15.51 7.70
CA ALA A 323 -1.27 -14.87 8.76
C ALA A 323 -1.90 -13.55 9.24
N ALA A 324 -2.64 -12.86 8.37
CA ALA A 324 -3.51 -11.74 8.72
C ALA A 324 -4.51 -11.46 7.60
N VAL A 325 -5.70 -10.98 7.95
CA VAL A 325 -6.68 -10.48 6.98
C VAL A 325 -7.21 -9.14 7.48
N HIS A 326 -7.23 -8.14 6.61
CA HIS A 326 -7.91 -6.88 6.85
C HIS A 326 -9.34 -7.00 6.34
N VAL A 327 -10.30 -6.98 7.26
CA VAL A 327 -11.71 -7.10 6.93
C VAL A 327 -12.37 -5.72 6.89
N PHE A 328 -13.04 -5.42 5.79
CA PHE A 328 -13.73 -4.15 5.58
C PHE A 328 -15.20 -4.39 5.27
N PRO A 329 -16.13 -3.68 5.93
CA PRO A 329 -17.50 -3.63 5.44
C PRO A 329 -17.54 -2.90 4.09
N TYR A 330 -18.32 -3.40 3.15
CA TYR A 330 -18.48 -2.75 1.84
C TYR A 330 -18.85 -1.28 1.99
N SER A 331 -18.04 -0.41 1.41
CA SER A 331 -18.22 1.04 1.40
C SER A 331 -18.71 1.49 0.02
N ARG A 332 -19.93 2.03 -0.06
CA ARG A 332 -20.46 2.61 -1.30
C ARG A 332 -19.58 3.73 -1.80
N ARG A 333 -19.32 3.71 -3.11
CA ARG A 333 -18.52 4.74 -3.77
C ARG A 333 -19.31 5.27 -4.98
N PRO A 334 -19.77 6.53 -4.94
CA PRO A 334 -20.50 7.14 -6.06
C PRO A 334 -19.73 6.98 -7.37
N GLY A 335 -20.44 6.65 -8.43
CA GLY A 335 -19.89 6.42 -9.77
C GLY A 335 -19.34 5.01 -10.03
N THR A 336 -19.28 4.13 -9.03
CA THR A 336 -18.91 2.72 -9.23
C THR A 336 -20.13 1.87 -9.61
N LYS A 337 -19.89 0.77 -10.36
CA LYS A 337 -20.98 -0.16 -10.71
C LYS A 337 -21.65 -0.76 -9.48
N ALA A 338 -20.89 -1.09 -8.43
CA ALA A 338 -21.43 -1.66 -7.20
C ALA A 338 -22.30 -0.67 -6.41
N ASP A 339 -22.08 0.63 -6.54
CA ASP A 339 -22.96 1.64 -5.92
C ASP A 339 -24.37 1.64 -6.51
N ALA A 340 -24.49 1.36 -7.82
CA ALA A 340 -25.76 1.26 -8.53
C ALA A 340 -26.41 -0.13 -8.46
N MET A 341 -25.74 -1.15 -7.90
CA MET A 341 -26.32 -2.49 -7.79
C MET A 341 -27.54 -2.49 -6.84
N PRO A 342 -28.60 -3.27 -7.16
CA PRO A 342 -29.67 -3.55 -6.21
C PRO A 342 -29.16 -4.39 -5.03
N GLU A 343 -30.06 -4.65 -4.06
CA GLU A 343 -29.81 -5.50 -2.90
C GLU A 343 -28.65 -4.97 -1.99
N GLN A 344 -28.59 -3.65 -1.83
CA GLN A 344 -27.67 -3.01 -0.88
C GLN A 344 -28.00 -3.45 0.55
N LEU A 345 -27.00 -3.98 1.25
CA LEU A 345 -27.20 -4.42 2.63
C LEU A 345 -27.13 -3.24 3.60
N SER A 346 -27.85 -3.35 4.73
CA SER A 346 -27.84 -2.35 5.78
C SER A 346 -26.45 -2.27 6.46
N HIS A 347 -26.15 -1.14 7.09
CA HIS A 347 -24.91 -0.95 7.84
C HIS A 347 -24.77 -2.01 8.94
N ALA A 348 -25.85 -2.34 9.64
CA ALA A 348 -25.86 -3.33 10.71
C ALA A 348 -25.42 -4.72 10.22
N VAL A 349 -25.97 -5.18 9.07
CA VAL A 349 -25.60 -6.46 8.45
C VAL A 349 -24.12 -6.45 8.03
N LYS A 350 -23.68 -5.40 7.35
CA LYS A 350 -22.25 -5.27 6.94
C LYS A 350 -21.31 -5.33 8.13
N SER A 351 -21.63 -4.61 9.21
CA SER A 351 -20.83 -4.56 10.44
C SER A 351 -20.79 -5.92 11.14
N ALA A 352 -21.94 -6.59 11.27
CA ALA A 352 -22.01 -7.92 11.87
C ALA A 352 -21.15 -8.94 11.12
N ARG A 353 -21.24 -8.95 9.78
CA ARG A 353 -20.44 -9.82 8.92
C ARG A 353 -18.94 -9.51 9.00
N ALA A 354 -18.58 -8.23 9.08
CA ALA A 354 -17.19 -7.82 9.25
C ALA A 354 -16.63 -8.31 10.60
N HIS A 355 -17.38 -8.19 11.68
CA HIS A 355 -16.96 -8.68 12.99
C HIS A 355 -16.81 -10.20 13.01
N GLU A 356 -17.72 -10.94 12.38
CA GLU A 356 -17.62 -12.40 12.25
C GLU A 356 -16.35 -12.82 11.52
N ALA A 357 -16.12 -12.26 10.32
CA ALA A 357 -14.94 -12.55 9.52
C ALA A 357 -13.64 -12.15 10.23
N GLN A 358 -13.64 -11.02 10.95
CA GLN A 358 -12.47 -10.58 11.72
C GLN A 358 -12.12 -11.55 12.85
N ARG A 359 -13.11 -12.09 13.57
CA ARG A 359 -12.83 -13.09 14.61
C ARG A 359 -12.13 -14.34 14.05
N VAL A 360 -12.56 -14.80 12.87
CA VAL A 360 -11.95 -15.96 12.20
C VAL A 360 -10.54 -15.61 11.71
N ALA A 361 -10.36 -14.44 11.13
CA ALA A 361 -9.07 -13.93 10.70
C ALA A 361 -8.07 -13.82 11.88
N ASP A 362 -8.52 -13.33 13.03
CA ASP A 362 -7.70 -13.21 14.24
C ASP A 362 -7.30 -14.60 14.79
N ALA A 363 -8.20 -15.58 14.75
CA ALA A 363 -7.90 -16.96 15.12
C ALA A 363 -6.86 -17.59 14.18
N CYS A 364 -6.96 -17.33 12.85
CA CYS A 364 -5.95 -17.77 11.88
C CYS A 364 -4.59 -17.13 12.17
N LYS A 365 -4.56 -15.82 12.45
CA LYS A 365 -3.34 -15.09 12.81
C LYS A 365 -2.67 -15.69 14.04
N GLN A 366 -3.43 -15.98 15.10
CA GLN A 366 -2.87 -16.58 16.31
C GLN A 366 -2.27 -17.96 16.03
N ARG A 367 -2.95 -18.81 15.24
CA ARG A 367 -2.40 -20.10 14.81
C ARG A 367 -1.07 -19.94 14.06
N TYR A 368 -1.01 -18.96 13.13
CA TYR A 368 0.21 -18.67 12.37
C TYR A 368 1.35 -18.21 13.29
N LEU A 369 1.09 -17.30 14.24
CA LEU A 369 2.11 -16.81 15.17
C LEU A 369 2.66 -17.93 16.05
N VAL A 370 1.80 -18.82 16.57
CA VAL A 370 2.23 -19.99 17.37
C VAL A 370 3.17 -20.90 16.56
N GLN A 371 2.93 -21.09 15.27
CA GLN A 371 3.80 -21.89 14.40
C GLN A 371 5.22 -21.29 14.24
N GLN A 372 5.41 -20.01 14.56
CA GLN A 372 6.73 -19.38 14.50
C GLN A 372 7.59 -19.65 15.73
N VAL A 373 6.99 -20.11 16.83
CA VAL A 373 7.75 -20.45 18.05
C VAL A 373 8.71 -21.61 17.75
N GLY A 374 9.96 -21.44 18.18
CA GLY A 374 11.05 -22.37 17.84
C GLY A 374 11.74 -22.10 16.51
N GLN A 375 11.22 -21.19 15.66
CA GLN A 375 11.89 -20.78 14.43
C GLN A 375 12.94 -19.70 14.69
N THR A 376 13.91 -19.58 13.78
CA THR A 376 14.82 -18.44 13.71
C THR A 376 14.43 -17.57 12.51
N LEU A 377 14.12 -16.29 12.75
CA LEU A 377 13.62 -15.36 11.73
C LEU A 377 14.59 -14.20 11.56
N PRO A 378 14.90 -13.78 10.30
CA PRO A 378 15.66 -12.56 10.04
C PRO A 378 14.74 -11.34 10.23
N VAL A 379 15.04 -10.51 11.23
CA VAL A 379 14.23 -9.35 11.63
C VAL A 379 14.96 -8.06 11.29
N LEU A 380 14.30 -7.15 10.57
CA LEU A 380 14.74 -5.77 10.41
C LEU A 380 14.18 -4.95 11.56
N PHE A 381 15.05 -4.43 12.42
CA PHE A 381 14.65 -3.63 13.57
C PHE A 381 14.40 -2.18 13.20
N GLU A 382 13.35 -1.57 13.77
CA GLU A 382 12.80 -0.28 13.34
C GLU A 382 12.72 0.73 14.49
N THR A 383 12.18 0.33 15.62
CA THR A 383 11.92 1.22 16.76
C THR A 383 12.33 0.58 18.07
N GLU A 384 12.76 1.41 19.01
CA GLU A 384 13.03 1.02 20.38
C GLU A 384 11.85 1.40 21.27
N HIS A 385 11.49 0.50 22.19
CA HIS A 385 10.48 0.72 23.22
C HIS A 385 10.93 0.04 24.52
N ASP A 386 11.12 0.80 25.58
CA ASP A 386 11.45 0.31 26.94
C ASP A 386 12.65 -0.65 26.96
N GLY A 387 13.75 -0.30 26.31
CA GLY A 387 14.98 -1.11 26.25
C GLY A 387 14.87 -2.38 25.40
N SER A 388 13.81 -2.50 24.61
CA SER A 388 13.63 -3.59 23.65
C SER A 388 13.41 -3.04 22.26
N TRP A 389 13.94 -3.70 21.26
CA TRP A 389 13.76 -3.35 19.87
C TRP A 389 12.61 -4.12 19.24
N VAL A 390 11.85 -3.43 18.39
CA VAL A 390 10.75 -3.99 17.63
C VAL A 390 11.03 -3.83 16.15
N GLY A 391 10.77 -4.89 15.39
CA GLY A 391 10.97 -4.90 13.95
C GLY A 391 10.12 -5.95 13.25
N HIS A 392 10.21 -5.99 11.92
CA HIS A 392 9.49 -6.97 11.11
C HIS A 392 10.44 -8.05 10.57
N SER A 393 10.01 -9.30 10.74
CA SER A 393 10.66 -10.44 10.11
C SER A 393 10.43 -10.46 8.58
N ASP A 394 11.12 -11.34 7.88
CA ASP A 394 10.91 -11.55 6.44
C ASP A 394 9.48 -12.01 6.13
N ASN A 395 8.86 -12.82 7.00
CA ASN A 395 7.45 -13.20 6.90
C ASN A 395 6.48 -12.17 7.53
N TYR A 396 6.94 -10.94 7.76
CA TYR A 396 6.15 -9.79 8.21
C TYR A 396 5.51 -9.92 9.60
N CYS A 397 5.98 -10.84 10.43
CA CYS A 397 5.62 -10.85 11.85
C CYS A 397 6.32 -9.71 12.58
N LEU A 398 5.60 -9.06 13.49
CA LEU A 398 6.19 -8.11 14.41
C LEU A 398 6.94 -8.89 15.48
N VAL A 399 8.21 -8.57 15.69
CA VAL A 399 9.12 -9.28 16.61
C VAL A 399 9.74 -8.31 17.59
N ARG A 400 9.76 -8.67 18.86
CA ARG A 400 10.47 -7.96 19.93
C ARG A 400 11.69 -8.77 20.37
N ALA A 401 12.82 -8.10 20.51
CA ALA A 401 14.05 -8.67 21.09
C ALA A 401 14.82 -7.60 21.87
N ALA A 402 15.58 -8.03 22.88
CA ALA A 402 16.53 -7.17 23.56
C ALA A 402 17.80 -6.99 22.70
N GLY A 403 18.49 -5.85 22.84
CA GLY A 403 19.74 -5.56 22.15
C GLY A 403 20.04 -4.07 22.13
N ASP A 404 21.25 -3.72 21.72
CA ASP A 404 21.72 -2.34 21.64
C ASP A 404 21.86 -1.91 20.19
N ASP A 405 21.41 -0.69 19.88
CA ASP A 405 21.57 0.01 18.60
C ASP A 405 21.21 -0.85 17.35
N LEU A 406 20.02 -1.43 17.36
CA LEU A 406 19.58 -2.34 16.28
C LEU A 406 18.89 -1.63 15.12
N ARG A 407 18.66 -0.32 15.17
CA ARG A 407 17.89 0.40 14.14
C ARG A 407 18.47 0.19 12.74
N GLY A 408 17.60 -0.24 11.81
CA GLY A 408 17.97 -0.47 10.40
C GLY A 408 18.83 -1.73 10.17
N LEU A 409 19.15 -2.49 11.21
CA LEU A 409 19.89 -3.74 11.09
C LEU A 409 18.94 -4.93 10.90
N VAL A 410 19.37 -5.89 10.08
CA VAL A 410 18.72 -7.21 9.97
C VAL A 410 19.53 -8.18 10.84
N LYS A 411 18.87 -8.76 11.84
CA LYS A 411 19.45 -9.76 12.75
C LYS A 411 18.56 -10.99 12.82
N ASN A 412 19.19 -12.14 13.04
CA ASN A 412 18.45 -13.37 13.31
C ASN A 412 17.94 -13.38 14.76
N VAL A 413 16.67 -13.76 14.92
CA VAL A 413 16.01 -13.86 16.23
C VAL A 413 15.43 -15.26 16.40
N LYS A 414 15.82 -15.95 17.45
CA LYS A 414 15.22 -17.24 17.87
C LYS A 414 13.94 -16.96 18.65
N ILE A 415 12.80 -17.32 18.08
CA ILE A 415 11.49 -17.06 18.67
C ILE A 415 11.20 -18.08 19.77
N PHE A 416 10.85 -17.62 20.97
CA PHE A 416 10.50 -18.50 22.09
C PHE A 416 9.06 -18.31 22.61
N ALA A 417 8.39 -17.19 22.29
CA ALA A 417 7.03 -16.93 22.75
C ALA A 417 6.22 -16.06 21.79
N VAL A 418 4.89 -16.07 21.99
CA VAL A 418 3.92 -15.13 21.42
C VAL A 418 3.39 -14.25 22.57
N SER A 419 3.43 -12.93 22.40
CA SER A 419 2.87 -11.96 23.34
C SER A 419 1.88 -11.05 22.63
N GLY A 420 0.58 -11.30 22.84
CA GLY A 420 -0.48 -10.62 22.11
C GLY A 420 -0.39 -10.89 20.60
N GLN A 421 -0.06 -9.88 19.83
CA GLN A 421 0.10 -9.98 18.38
C GLN A 421 1.57 -9.93 17.91
N MET A 422 2.50 -10.03 18.84
CA MET A 422 3.94 -10.00 18.57
C MET A 422 4.60 -11.33 18.93
N LEU A 423 5.68 -11.63 18.22
CA LEU A 423 6.63 -12.66 18.58
C LEU A 423 7.69 -12.07 19.52
N VAL A 424 8.19 -12.89 20.44
CA VAL A 424 9.28 -12.52 21.34
C VAL A 424 10.40 -13.55 21.17
N GLY A 425 11.63 -13.05 21.10
CA GLY A 425 12.80 -13.90 20.88
C GLY A 425 14.11 -13.26 21.31
N ASP A 426 15.18 -14.04 21.19
CA ASP A 426 16.54 -13.63 21.49
C ASP A 426 17.37 -13.53 20.21
N LEU A 427 18.32 -12.58 20.17
CA LEU A 427 19.31 -12.48 19.09
C LEU A 427 20.20 -13.72 19.08
N VAL A 428 20.49 -14.24 17.88
CA VAL A 428 21.36 -15.40 17.66
C VAL A 428 22.37 -15.16 16.55
#